data_ed4ea221e839532d3c5441baee0f22d9
#
_entry.id   ed4ea221e839532d3c5441baee0f22d9
#
_cell.length_a   1.000
_cell.length_b   1.000
_cell.length_c   1.000
_cell.angle_alpha   90.00
_cell.angle_beta   90.00
_cell.angle_gamma   90.00
#
_symmetry.space_group_name_H-M   'P 1'
#
loop_
_entity.id
_entity.type
_entity.pdbx_description
1 polymer ?
#
loop_
_entity_poly.entity_id
_entity_poly.type
_entity_poly.pdbx_seq_one_letter_code
_entity_poly.pdbx_strand_id
1 'polypeptide(L)'
;MRPHGSPAELERRRLRALELLQEGLQPHVVAPRLGVDRRSVRRWKRSYQRQGKSGLKAQPASGRPPQLTPRQRRSLVHCILKGPQAWGFSTALWTCRRIRQLIRERFHVVYHPDPIGRLLRSCGFTSQRPQTRAKERDDQRLRLWIHEEWSRAKKKLSRLRARLICLDETGFLMSPLLRRTWAPRGVTPTLAVRQRRHERSRPSAL
;
A
#
# COMPACT_ATOMS: atom_id res chain seq x y z
N MET A 1 3.71 34.77 -8.74
CA MET A 1 2.91 34.72 -7.50
C MET A 1 1.74 33.74 -7.70
N ARG A 2 1.50 32.78 -6.81
CA ARG A 2 0.30 31.94 -6.89
C ARG A 2 -0.90 32.74 -6.40
N PRO A 3 -2.05 32.73 -7.12
CA PRO A 3 -3.24 33.42 -6.64
C PRO A 3 -3.75 32.79 -5.34
N HIS A 4 -4.12 33.63 -4.37
CA HIS A 4 -4.73 33.18 -3.13
C HIS A 4 -6.16 32.68 -3.39
N GLY A 5 -6.55 31.62 -2.71
CA GLY A 5 -7.89 31.03 -2.74
C GLY A 5 -7.90 29.53 -2.95
N SER A 6 -8.99 28.89 -2.57
CA SER A 6 -9.25 27.46 -2.81
C SER A 6 -9.43 27.18 -4.32
N PRO A 7 -9.23 25.94 -4.79
CA PRO A 7 -9.47 25.59 -6.18
C PRO A 7 -10.86 25.98 -6.69
N ALA A 8 -11.89 25.85 -5.84
CA ALA A 8 -13.27 26.21 -6.18
C ALA A 8 -13.47 27.74 -6.29
N GLU A 9 -12.81 28.52 -5.43
CA GLU A 9 -12.84 30.00 -5.54
C GLU A 9 -12.13 30.48 -6.79
N LEU A 10 -10.98 29.88 -7.11
CA LEU A 10 -10.25 30.20 -8.33
C LEU A 10 -11.04 29.79 -9.59
N GLU A 11 -11.84 28.74 -9.55
CA GLU A 11 -12.74 28.37 -10.63
C GLU A 11 -13.88 29.38 -10.77
N ARG A 12 -14.57 29.73 -9.67
CA ARG A 12 -15.62 30.76 -9.66
C ARG A 12 -15.11 32.09 -10.22
N ARG A 13 -13.89 32.49 -9.84
CA ARG A 13 -13.26 33.71 -10.38
C ARG A 13 -13.05 33.66 -11.89
N ARG A 14 -12.68 32.48 -12.44
CA ARG A 14 -12.54 32.28 -13.89
C ARG A 14 -13.89 32.34 -14.61
N LEU A 15 -14.91 31.73 -14.04
CA LEU A 15 -16.25 31.77 -14.60
C LEU A 15 -16.82 33.20 -14.59
N ARG A 16 -16.64 33.93 -13.48
CA ARG A 16 -17.08 35.34 -13.41
C ARG A 16 -16.35 36.22 -14.42
N ALA A 17 -15.04 35.99 -14.66
CA ALA A 17 -14.32 36.69 -15.71
C ALA A 17 -14.93 36.45 -17.09
N LEU A 18 -15.39 35.21 -17.37
CA LEU A 18 -16.05 34.88 -18.62
C LEU A 18 -17.38 35.60 -18.80
N GLU A 19 -18.21 35.64 -17.76
CA GLU A 19 -19.49 36.35 -17.76
C GLU A 19 -19.30 37.82 -18.12
N LEU A 20 -18.37 38.51 -17.46
CA LEU A 20 -18.04 39.89 -17.75
C LEU A 20 -17.52 40.13 -19.17
N LEU A 21 -16.77 39.14 -19.72
CA LEU A 21 -16.32 39.21 -21.10
C LEU A 21 -17.47 39.00 -22.12
N GLN A 22 -18.50 38.18 -21.75
CA GLN A 22 -19.71 37.98 -22.55
C GLN A 22 -20.66 39.20 -22.51
N GLU A 23 -20.64 39.96 -21.41
CA GLU A 23 -21.30 41.26 -21.30
C GLU A 23 -20.64 42.35 -22.16
N GLY A 24 -19.58 42.01 -22.92
CA GLY A 24 -18.88 42.91 -23.83
C GLY A 24 -17.70 43.68 -23.19
N LEU A 25 -17.42 43.45 -21.92
CA LEU A 25 -16.32 44.14 -21.24
C LEU A 25 -14.95 43.67 -21.76
N GLN A 26 -14.04 44.62 -21.92
CA GLN A 26 -12.68 44.31 -22.40
C GLN A 26 -11.80 43.70 -21.27
N PRO A 27 -10.82 42.86 -21.60
CA PRO A 27 -9.95 42.22 -20.60
C PRO A 27 -9.21 43.21 -19.67
N HIS A 28 -8.94 44.42 -20.10
CA HIS A 28 -8.29 45.43 -19.27
C HIS A 28 -9.21 46.03 -18.19
N VAL A 29 -10.54 45.96 -18.42
CA VAL A 29 -11.57 46.37 -17.46
C VAL A 29 -11.92 45.24 -16.49
N VAL A 30 -11.98 44.02 -16.99
CA VAL A 30 -12.29 42.81 -16.18
C VAL A 30 -11.18 42.47 -15.19
N ALA A 31 -9.91 42.67 -15.57
CA ALA A 31 -8.77 42.28 -14.75
C ALA A 31 -8.73 43.00 -13.38
N PRO A 32 -8.83 44.32 -13.29
CA PRO A 32 -8.83 45.01 -11.99
C PRO A 32 -10.08 44.69 -11.15
N ARG A 33 -11.25 44.52 -11.76
CA ARG A 33 -12.49 44.15 -11.03
C ARG A 33 -12.40 42.80 -10.29
N LEU A 34 -11.58 41.87 -10.82
CA LEU A 34 -11.38 40.54 -10.22
C LEU A 34 -10.04 40.40 -9.47
N GLY A 35 -9.26 41.48 -9.38
CA GLY A 35 -7.95 41.45 -8.72
C GLY A 35 -6.97 40.50 -9.39
N VAL A 36 -6.95 40.44 -10.73
CA VAL A 36 -6.09 39.54 -11.49
C VAL A 36 -5.35 40.28 -12.61
N ASP A 37 -4.29 39.65 -13.09
CA ASP A 37 -3.55 40.21 -14.24
C ASP A 37 -4.34 40.03 -15.55
N ARG A 38 -4.24 41.05 -16.43
CA ARG A 38 -4.87 41.02 -17.78
C ARG A 38 -4.49 39.82 -18.61
N ARG A 39 -3.24 39.31 -18.47
CA ARG A 39 -2.79 38.08 -19.16
C ARG A 39 -3.59 36.86 -18.72
N SER A 40 -3.97 36.80 -17.43
CA SER A 40 -4.82 35.71 -16.91
C SER A 40 -6.19 35.73 -17.55
N VAL A 41 -6.85 36.87 -17.66
CA VAL A 41 -8.15 37.06 -18.31
C VAL A 41 -8.09 36.63 -19.79
N ARG A 42 -7.07 37.08 -20.52
CA ARG A 42 -6.86 36.66 -21.92
C ARG A 42 -6.63 35.13 -22.06
N ARG A 43 -5.86 34.53 -21.15
CA ARG A 43 -5.61 33.09 -21.12
C ARG A 43 -6.92 32.32 -20.88
N TRP A 44 -7.75 32.77 -19.94
CA TRP A 44 -9.05 32.13 -19.65
C TRP A 44 -10.00 32.26 -20.85
N LYS A 45 -10.08 33.41 -21.52
CA LYS A 45 -10.84 33.58 -22.76
C LYS A 45 -10.42 32.58 -23.83
N ARG A 46 -9.11 32.41 -24.08
CA ARG A 46 -8.58 31.44 -25.05
C ARG A 46 -8.89 29.98 -24.62
N SER A 47 -8.76 29.66 -23.31
CA SER A 47 -9.09 28.33 -22.80
C SER A 47 -10.56 28.00 -23.00
N TYR A 48 -11.44 28.97 -22.74
CA TYR A 48 -12.87 28.80 -22.99
C TYR A 48 -13.18 28.64 -24.49
N GLN A 49 -12.57 29.40 -25.36
CA GLN A 49 -12.75 29.25 -26.81
C GLN A 49 -12.31 27.90 -27.35
N ARG A 50 -11.31 27.26 -26.73
CA ARG A 50 -10.81 25.94 -27.14
C ARG A 50 -11.58 24.77 -26.55
N GLN A 51 -12.00 24.86 -25.31
CA GLN A 51 -12.50 23.73 -24.52
C GLN A 51 -13.84 24.03 -23.81
N GLY A 52 -14.46 25.16 -24.07
CA GLY A 52 -15.68 25.59 -23.38
C GLY A 52 -15.47 25.73 -21.87
N LYS A 53 -16.53 25.54 -21.07
CA LYS A 53 -16.50 25.61 -19.61
C LYS A 53 -15.53 24.61 -18.96
N SER A 54 -15.25 23.47 -19.62
CA SER A 54 -14.32 22.46 -19.10
C SER A 54 -12.88 22.98 -19.01
N GLY A 55 -12.47 23.88 -19.88
CA GLY A 55 -11.15 24.52 -19.86
C GLY A 55 -10.94 25.49 -18.69
N LEU A 56 -12.01 25.86 -17.99
CA LEU A 56 -11.96 26.75 -16.81
C LEU A 56 -12.05 25.99 -15.48
N LYS A 57 -12.33 24.70 -15.49
CA LYS A 57 -12.39 23.89 -14.28
C LYS A 57 -11.06 23.91 -13.50
N ALA A 58 -11.16 23.82 -12.20
CA ALA A 58 -9.99 23.67 -11.35
C ALA A 58 -9.36 22.28 -11.61
N GLN A 59 -8.11 22.27 -12.05
CA GLN A 59 -7.35 21.04 -12.18
C GLN A 59 -6.38 20.91 -11.00
N PRO A 60 -6.26 19.74 -10.37
CA PRO A 60 -5.25 19.51 -9.36
C PRO A 60 -3.85 19.74 -9.96
N ALA A 61 -2.95 20.29 -9.17
CA ALA A 61 -1.56 20.45 -9.59
C ALA A 61 -0.97 19.05 -9.88
N SER A 62 -0.24 18.94 -10.98
CA SER A 62 0.39 17.67 -11.41
C SER A 62 1.39 17.09 -10.39
N GLY A 63 1.82 17.92 -9.43
CA GLY A 63 2.80 17.51 -8.44
C GLY A 63 4.19 17.24 -9.03
N ARG A 64 5.07 16.65 -8.22
CA ARG A 64 6.40 16.22 -8.68
C ARG A 64 6.25 14.97 -9.56
N PRO A 65 6.86 14.94 -10.75
CA PRO A 65 6.85 13.74 -11.59
C PRO A 65 7.36 12.50 -10.85
N PRO A 66 6.76 11.34 -11.08
CA PRO A 66 7.22 10.10 -10.45
C PRO A 66 8.61 9.72 -10.95
N GLN A 67 9.50 9.32 -10.05
CA GLN A 67 10.89 8.93 -10.39
C GLN A 67 10.97 7.60 -11.16
N LEU A 68 10.01 6.69 -10.94
CA LEU A 68 9.90 5.44 -11.68
C LEU A 68 8.85 5.55 -12.77
N THR A 69 9.20 5.13 -13.97
CA THR A 69 8.25 5.01 -15.09
C THR A 69 7.17 3.95 -14.81
N PRO A 70 6.02 3.97 -15.49
CA PRO A 70 4.99 2.94 -15.34
C PRO A 70 5.53 1.51 -15.60
N ARG A 71 6.44 1.35 -16.56
CA ARG A 71 7.09 0.07 -16.87
C ARG A 71 7.98 -0.41 -15.71
N GLN A 72 8.78 0.48 -15.14
CA GLN A 72 9.61 0.17 -13.98
C GLN A 72 8.79 -0.18 -12.73
N ARG A 73 7.64 0.48 -12.52
CA ARG A 73 6.72 0.14 -11.42
C ARG A 73 6.14 -1.27 -11.57
N ARG A 74 5.72 -1.65 -12.78
CA ARG A 74 5.26 -3.03 -13.04
C ARG A 74 6.39 -4.05 -12.80
N SER A 75 7.58 -3.77 -13.27
CA SER A 75 8.76 -4.60 -13.02
C SER A 75 9.08 -4.71 -11.53
N LEU A 76 8.99 -3.62 -10.75
CA LEU A 76 9.18 -3.62 -9.30
C LEU A 76 8.16 -4.54 -8.59
N VAL A 77 6.88 -4.45 -8.98
CA VAL A 77 5.83 -5.35 -8.45
C VAL A 77 6.21 -6.81 -8.68
N HIS A 78 6.61 -7.16 -9.90
CA HIS A 78 7.05 -8.52 -10.21
C HIS A 78 8.27 -8.96 -9.38
N CYS A 79 9.24 -8.08 -9.18
CA CYS A 79 10.40 -8.35 -8.33
C CYS A 79 10.00 -8.61 -6.87
N ILE A 80 9.07 -7.82 -6.33
CA ILE A 80 8.59 -7.97 -4.94
C ILE A 80 7.84 -9.30 -4.77
N LEU A 81 7.03 -9.70 -5.74
CA LEU A 81 6.28 -10.95 -5.70
C LEU A 81 7.17 -12.20 -5.72
N LYS A 82 8.38 -12.14 -6.31
CA LYS A 82 9.36 -13.23 -6.23
C LYS A 82 9.91 -13.47 -4.82
N GLY A 83 9.67 -12.55 -3.90
CA GLY A 83 10.17 -12.63 -2.54
C GLY A 83 11.59 -12.08 -2.36
N PRO A 84 11.99 -11.69 -1.13
CA PRO A 84 13.29 -11.09 -0.86
C PRO A 84 14.46 -12.05 -1.10
N GLN A 85 14.27 -13.33 -0.84
CA GLN A 85 15.31 -14.35 -0.96
C GLN A 85 15.79 -14.52 -2.41
N ALA A 86 14.92 -14.32 -3.40
CA ALA A 86 15.30 -14.32 -4.82
C ALA A 86 16.28 -13.17 -5.19
N TRP A 87 16.47 -12.21 -4.26
CA TRP A 87 17.35 -11.05 -4.42
C TRP A 87 18.50 -11.04 -3.41
N GLY A 88 18.87 -12.21 -2.88
CA GLY A 88 20.02 -12.38 -1.97
C GLY A 88 19.77 -11.96 -0.52
N PHE A 89 18.53 -11.63 -0.12
CA PHE A 89 18.24 -11.29 1.26
C PHE A 89 18.06 -12.55 2.12
N SER A 90 18.64 -12.57 3.31
CA SER A 90 18.64 -13.73 4.23
C SER A 90 17.28 -14.14 4.78
N THR A 91 16.28 -13.24 4.78
CA THR A 91 14.95 -13.51 5.33
C THR A 91 13.85 -13.18 4.34
N ALA A 92 12.70 -13.85 4.47
CA ALA A 92 11.52 -13.67 3.60
C ALA A 92 10.73 -12.37 3.88
N LEU A 93 11.33 -11.37 4.54
CA LEU A 93 10.65 -10.12 4.92
C LEU A 93 11.05 -8.97 4.02
N TRP A 94 10.08 -8.33 3.40
CA TRP A 94 10.27 -7.06 2.71
C TRP A 94 10.21 -5.88 3.68
N THR A 95 11.28 -5.10 3.73
CA THR A 95 11.35 -3.81 4.43
C THR A 95 11.53 -2.69 3.42
N CYS A 96 11.17 -1.45 3.77
CA CYS A 96 11.42 -0.29 2.90
C CYS A 96 12.90 -0.14 2.53
N ARG A 97 13.82 -0.47 3.46
CA ARG A 97 15.27 -0.43 3.22
C ARG A 97 15.68 -1.41 2.10
N ARG A 98 15.19 -2.66 2.15
CA ARG A 98 15.48 -3.68 1.13
C ARG A 98 14.90 -3.32 -0.23
N ILE A 99 13.66 -2.82 -0.24
CA ILE A 99 13.01 -2.39 -1.48
C ILE A 99 13.73 -1.17 -2.08
N ARG A 100 14.20 -0.23 -1.25
CA ARG A 100 15.05 0.87 -1.72
C ARG A 100 16.34 0.35 -2.37
N GLN A 101 16.99 -0.62 -1.75
CA GLN A 101 18.19 -1.26 -2.28
C GLN A 101 17.90 -1.92 -3.63
N LEU A 102 16.84 -2.72 -3.73
CA LEU A 102 16.39 -3.35 -4.96
C LEU A 102 16.12 -2.33 -6.08
N ILE A 103 15.45 -1.21 -5.77
CA ILE A 103 15.18 -0.14 -6.73
C ILE A 103 16.50 0.46 -7.24
N ARG A 104 17.46 0.73 -6.35
CA ARG A 104 18.77 1.27 -6.72
C ARG A 104 19.53 0.33 -7.64
N GLU A 105 19.57 -0.94 -7.30
CA GLU A 105 20.33 -1.96 -8.05
C GLU A 105 19.69 -2.26 -9.42
N ARG A 106 18.35 -2.30 -9.48
CA ARG A 106 17.65 -2.72 -10.70
C ARG A 106 17.31 -1.59 -11.66
N PHE A 107 17.06 -0.39 -11.13
CA PHE A 107 16.59 0.75 -11.94
C PHE A 107 17.52 1.96 -11.88
N HIS A 108 18.63 1.88 -11.10
CA HIS A 108 19.58 2.97 -10.89
C HIS A 108 18.95 4.28 -10.37
N VAL A 109 17.80 4.17 -9.68
CA VAL A 109 17.07 5.29 -9.09
C VAL A 109 17.25 5.31 -7.58
N VAL A 110 17.71 6.46 -7.06
CA VAL A 110 17.91 6.64 -5.62
C VAL A 110 16.65 7.27 -5.00
N TYR A 111 16.02 6.53 -4.09
CA TYR A 111 14.90 7.01 -3.30
C TYR A 111 15.33 7.38 -1.87
N HIS A 112 14.70 8.43 -1.30
CA HIS A 112 14.70 8.58 0.16
C HIS A 112 13.88 7.43 0.79
N PRO A 113 14.15 7.00 2.05
CA PRO A 113 13.39 5.92 2.69
C PRO A 113 11.89 6.19 2.80
N ASP A 114 11.50 7.42 3.15
CA ASP A 114 10.10 7.77 3.48
C ASP A 114 9.08 7.58 2.34
N PRO A 115 9.34 7.97 1.08
CA PRO A 115 8.39 7.80 -0.01
C PRO A 115 8.21 6.35 -0.46
N ILE A 116 9.07 5.40 -0.05
CA ILE A 116 8.97 3.99 -0.44
C ILE A 116 7.62 3.41 0.01
N GLY A 117 7.17 3.70 1.23
CA GLY A 117 5.88 3.21 1.73
C GLY A 117 4.69 3.73 0.91
N ARG A 118 4.74 5.00 0.45
CA ARG A 118 3.71 5.57 -0.44
C ARG A 118 3.74 4.95 -1.83
N LEU A 119 4.93 4.73 -2.38
CA LEU A 119 5.12 4.03 -3.66
C LEU A 119 4.51 2.63 -3.60
N LEU A 120 4.79 1.86 -2.55
CA LEU A 120 4.27 0.51 -2.40
C LEU A 120 2.75 0.47 -2.27
N ARG A 121 2.17 1.39 -1.50
CA ARG A 121 0.70 1.50 -1.41
C ARG A 121 0.08 1.84 -2.77
N SER A 122 0.70 2.72 -3.56
CA SER A 122 0.23 3.02 -4.92
C SER A 122 0.36 1.83 -5.89
N CYS A 123 1.22 0.85 -5.56
CA CYS A 123 1.38 -0.41 -6.29
C CYS A 123 0.51 -1.55 -5.73
N GLY A 124 -0.38 -1.29 -4.76
CA GLY A 124 -1.29 -2.30 -4.21
C GLY A 124 -0.72 -3.13 -3.06
N PHE A 125 0.40 -2.71 -2.45
CA PHE A 125 0.99 -3.39 -1.29
C PHE A 125 0.62 -2.70 0.02
N THR A 126 0.52 -3.49 1.08
CA THR A 126 0.29 -3.02 2.45
C THR A 126 1.33 -3.60 3.41
N SER A 127 1.62 -2.87 4.48
CA SER A 127 2.49 -3.36 5.55
C SER A 127 1.68 -4.26 6.47
N GLN A 128 1.97 -5.55 6.47
CA GLN A 128 1.22 -6.59 7.18
C GLN A 128 2.11 -7.31 8.20
N ARG A 129 1.49 -7.84 9.25
CA ARG A 129 2.15 -8.77 10.16
C ARG A 129 2.03 -10.17 9.55
N PRO A 130 3.14 -10.86 9.26
CA PRO A 130 3.07 -12.22 8.70
C PRO A 130 2.50 -13.20 9.72
N GLN A 131 1.83 -14.23 9.23
CA GLN A 131 1.46 -15.39 10.02
C GLN A 131 2.64 -16.35 10.09
N THR A 132 2.87 -16.93 11.26
CA THR A 132 3.85 -18.01 11.41
C THR A 132 3.22 -19.33 11.07
N ARG A 133 3.97 -20.15 10.36
CA ARG A 133 3.60 -21.52 10.07
C ARG A 133 4.76 -22.43 10.44
N ALA A 134 4.50 -23.48 11.19
CA ALA A 134 5.51 -24.49 11.48
C ALA A 134 6.01 -25.12 10.17
N LYS A 135 7.33 -25.27 10.01
CA LYS A 135 7.91 -25.96 8.84
C LYS A 135 7.52 -27.43 8.77
N GLU A 136 7.32 -28.00 9.95
CA GLU A 136 6.98 -29.40 10.18
C GLU A 136 5.50 -29.70 9.94
N ARG A 137 4.69 -28.67 9.66
CA ARG A 137 3.25 -28.85 9.42
C ARG A 137 2.98 -29.52 8.07
N ASP A 138 2.47 -30.72 8.12
CA ASP A 138 1.96 -31.46 6.98
C ASP A 138 0.45 -31.23 6.82
N ASP A 139 0.07 -30.38 5.86
CA ASP A 139 -1.34 -30.06 5.62
C ASP A 139 -2.11 -31.21 4.97
N GLN A 140 -1.43 -32.10 4.27
CA GLN A 140 -2.08 -33.25 3.64
C GLN A 140 -2.49 -34.23 4.73
N ARG A 141 -1.56 -34.58 5.61
CA ARG A 141 -1.83 -35.43 6.78
C ARG A 141 -2.88 -34.82 7.70
N LEU A 142 -2.85 -33.50 7.92
CA LEU A 142 -3.86 -32.82 8.72
C LEU A 142 -5.26 -32.92 8.10
N ARG A 143 -5.37 -32.75 6.77
CA ARG A 143 -6.66 -32.87 6.07
C ARG A 143 -7.22 -34.31 6.15
N LEU A 144 -6.37 -35.31 5.94
CA LEU A 144 -6.76 -36.71 6.08
C LEU A 144 -7.27 -37.03 7.49
N TRP A 145 -6.52 -36.57 8.51
CA TRP A 145 -6.92 -36.70 9.91
C TRP A 145 -8.26 -36.06 10.22
N ILE A 146 -8.48 -34.80 9.77
CA ILE A 146 -9.77 -34.11 9.96
C ILE A 146 -10.91 -34.89 9.27
N HIS A 147 -10.69 -35.39 8.07
CA HIS A 147 -11.73 -36.07 7.31
C HIS A 147 -12.06 -37.46 7.90
N GLU A 148 -11.08 -38.24 8.27
CA GLU A 148 -11.24 -39.59 8.70
C GLU A 148 -11.36 -39.73 10.23
N GLU A 149 -10.27 -39.43 10.94
CA GLU A 149 -10.17 -39.69 12.37
C GLU A 149 -11.09 -38.79 13.20
N TRP A 150 -11.05 -37.49 12.92
CA TRP A 150 -11.89 -36.52 13.63
C TRP A 150 -13.38 -36.76 13.37
N SER A 151 -13.76 -37.16 12.15
CA SER A 151 -15.15 -37.50 11.82
C SER A 151 -15.61 -38.76 12.52
N ARG A 152 -14.76 -39.79 12.65
CA ARG A 152 -15.03 -40.99 13.46
C ARG A 152 -15.16 -40.66 14.94
N ALA A 153 -14.24 -39.86 15.48
CA ALA A 153 -14.27 -39.42 16.87
C ALA A 153 -15.57 -38.68 17.22
N LYS A 154 -16.01 -37.74 16.39
CA LYS A 154 -17.28 -37.05 16.58
C LYS A 154 -18.48 -37.99 16.60
N LYS A 155 -18.58 -38.92 15.68
CA LYS A 155 -19.65 -39.92 15.66
C LYS A 155 -19.66 -40.80 16.91
N LYS A 156 -18.49 -41.23 17.39
CA LYS A 156 -18.34 -42.02 18.64
C LYS A 156 -18.77 -41.22 19.87
N LEU A 157 -18.33 -39.94 19.98
CA LEU A 157 -18.72 -39.06 21.08
C LEU A 157 -20.25 -38.83 21.12
N SER A 158 -20.86 -38.59 19.96
CA SER A 158 -22.30 -38.42 19.86
C SER A 158 -23.07 -39.66 20.29
N ARG A 159 -22.62 -40.85 19.83
CA ARG A 159 -23.26 -42.13 20.19
C ARG A 159 -23.15 -42.42 21.69
N LEU A 160 -22.02 -42.11 22.31
CA LEU A 160 -21.77 -42.33 23.71
C LEU A 160 -22.30 -41.22 24.62
N ARG A 161 -22.90 -40.14 24.05
CA ARG A 161 -23.27 -38.90 24.77
C ARG A 161 -22.12 -38.33 25.61
N ALA A 162 -20.88 -38.58 25.17
CA ALA A 162 -19.68 -38.17 25.89
C ALA A 162 -19.32 -36.72 25.59
N ARG A 163 -18.67 -36.05 26.57
CA ARG A 163 -18.13 -34.69 26.40
C ARG A 163 -16.64 -34.78 26.04
N LEU A 164 -16.21 -33.97 25.05
CA LEU A 164 -14.80 -33.82 24.72
C LEU A 164 -14.18 -32.75 25.60
N ILE A 165 -13.15 -33.09 26.35
CA ILE A 165 -12.36 -32.15 27.12
C ILE A 165 -11.00 -32.04 26.45
N CYS A 166 -10.61 -30.84 26.01
CA CYS A 166 -9.29 -30.56 25.46
C CYS A 166 -8.41 -29.96 26.55
N LEU A 167 -7.28 -30.60 26.83
CA LEU A 167 -6.26 -30.07 27.74
C LEU A 167 -5.06 -29.67 26.89
N ASP A 168 -4.52 -28.45 27.13
CA ASP A 168 -3.33 -27.93 26.46
C ASP A 168 -2.37 -27.35 27.49
N GLU A 169 -1.08 -27.59 27.29
CA GLU A 169 -0.02 -27.01 28.11
C GLU A 169 0.48 -25.71 27.46
N THR A 170 0.39 -24.59 28.17
CA THR A 170 0.96 -23.31 27.72
C THR A 170 2.40 -23.19 28.18
N GLY A 171 3.33 -23.23 27.22
CA GLY A 171 4.74 -22.94 27.46
C GLY A 171 5.15 -21.59 26.88
N PHE A 172 6.06 -20.87 27.54
CA PHE A 172 6.69 -19.69 26.97
C PHE A 172 7.68 -20.13 25.89
N LEU A 173 7.29 -19.94 24.64
CA LEU A 173 8.16 -20.16 23.49
C LEU A 173 8.90 -18.86 23.17
N MET A 174 10.23 -18.93 23.04
CA MET A 174 11.00 -17.86 22.41
C MET A 174 10.60 -17.75 20.93
N SER A 175 9.53 -17.02 20.69
CA SER A 175 9.03 -16.78 19.34
C SER A 175 9.89 -15.69 18.67
N PRO A 176 10.40 -15.90 17.47
CA PRO A 176 11.16 -14.86 16.80
C PRO A 176 10.30 -13.61 16.62
N LEU A 177 10.88 -12.45 16.88
CA LEU A 177 10.22 -11.15 16.71
C LEU A 177 9.68 -11.00 15.29
N LEU A 178 8.37 -11.08 15.14
CA LEU A 178 7.68 -10.92 13.88
C LEU A 178 7.61 -9.45 13.49
N ARG A 179 8.51 -9.01 12.63
CA ARG A 179 8.46 -7.68 12.03
C ARG A 179 7.44 -7.64 10.89
N ARG A 180 6.79 -6.48 10.71
CA ARG A 180 5.92 -6.25 9.56
C ARG A 180 6.69 -6.37 8.26
N THR A 181 6.03 -6.91 7.24
CA THR A 181 6.53 -7.03 5.87
C THR A 181 5.55 -6.43 4.88
N TRP A 182 6.02 -6.09 3.70
CA TRP A 182 5.18 -5.64 2.60
C TRP A 182 4.66 -6.83 1.80
N ALA A 183 3.35 -6.91 1.65
CA ALA A 183 2.66 -7.93 0.87
C ALA A 183 1.49 -7.34 0.08
N PRO A 184 1.00 -8.01 -0.98
CA PRO A 184 -0.19 -7.57 -1.70
C PRO A 184 -1.37 -7.37 -0.76
N ARG A 185 -2.20 -6.38 -1.06
CA ARG A 185 -3.41 -6.11 -0.26
C ARG A 185 -4.33 -7.34 -0.28
N GLY A 186 -4.82 -7.75 0.89
CA GLY A 186 -5.69 -8.93 1.03
C GLY A 186 -4.97 -10.28 1.10
N VAL A 187 -3.65 -10.32 0.89
CA VAL A 187 -2.86 -11.56 0.98
C VAL A 187 -1.94 -11.50 2.19
N THR A 188 -2.24 -12.27 3.22
CA THR A 188 -1.39 -12.34 4.42
C THR A 188 -0.15 -13.19 4.16
N PRO A 189 1.06 -12.63 4.26
CA PRO A 189 2.30 -13.38 4.05
C PRO A 189 2.51 -14.41 5.16
N THR A 190 2.96 -15.60 4.78
CA THR A 190 3.24 -16.70 5.70
C THR A 190 4.74 -16.89 5.85
N LEU A 191 5.23 -16.98 7.08
CA LEU A 191 6.62 -17.29 7.39
C LEU A 191 6.72 -18.71 7.94
N ALA A 192 7.48 -19.55 7.25
CA ALA A 192 7.83 -20.87 7.76
C ALA A 192 8.88 -20.74 8.87
N VAL A 193 8.51 -21.09 10.09
CA VAL A 193 9.37 -21.05 11.28
C VAL A 193 9.58 -22.47 11.79
N ARG A 194 10.83 -22.85 12.09
CA ARG A 194 11.08 -24.08 12.86
C ARG A 194 10.57 -23.88 14.27
N GLN A 195 9.66 -24.70 14.74
CA GLN A 195 9.31 -24.78 16.15
C GLN A 195 10.42 -25.57 16.86
N ARG A 196 11.37 -24.88 17.49
CA ARG A 196 12.30 -25.53 18.43
C ARG A 196 11.52 -25.90 19.67
N ARG A 197 11.06 -27.13 19.76
CA ARG A 197 10.23 -27.65 20.86
C ARG A 197 10.98 -27.78 22.20
N HIS A 198 12.30 -27.73 22.26
CA HIS A 198 13.06 -28.10 23.47
C HIS A 198 14.35 -27.26 23.66
N GLU A 199 14.26 -25.96 23.77
CA GLU A 199 15.22 -25.24 24.62
C GLU A 199 14.45 -24.74 25.84
N ARG A 200 14.18 -25.65 26.78
CA ARG A 200 13.90 -25.26 28.15
C ARG A 200 15.20 -24.70 28.71
N SER A 201 15.31 -23.38 28.83
CA SER A 201 16.27 -22.79 29.77
C SER A 201 15.86 -23.27 31.14
N ARG A 202 16.51 -24.29 31.65
CA ARG A 202 16.45 -24.59 33.10
C ARG A 202 17.02 -23.36 33.79
N PRO A 203 16.30 -22.68 34.68
CA PRO A 203 16.96 -21.74 35.58
C PRO A 203 17.98 -22.58 36.37
N SER A 204 19.26 -22.23 36.27
CA SER A 204 20.27 -22.71 37.18
C SER A 204 19.83 -22.25 38.59
N ALA A 205 19.39 -23.21 39.38
CA ALA A 205 19.25 -22.98 40.81
C ALA A 205 20.64 -22.69 41.36
N LEU A 206 20.83 -21.50 41.91
CA LEU A 206 21.87 -21.17 42.90
C LEU A 206 21.35 -21.58 44.25
#